data_bf31058c1a08d4cdfab3ab7e93f11995
#
_entry.id   bf31058c1a08d4cdfab3ab7e93f11995
#
_cell.length_a   1.000
_cell.length_b   1.000
_cell.length_c   1.000
_cell.angle_alpha   90.00
_cell.angle_beta   90.00
_cell.angle_gamma   90.00
#
_symmetry.space_group_name_H-M   'P 1'
#
loop_
_entity.id
_entity.type
_entity.pdbx_description
1 polymer ?
#
loop_
_entity_poly.entity_id
_entity_poly.type
_entity_poly.pdbx_seq_one_letter_code
_entity_poly.pdbx_strand_id
1 'polypeptide(L)'
;RFEDDKFVEHSTGGGIAVGEDVSVQGLNRFSDQDDRVWLWRDGYLRVDALDIGDASTLDKTTQVKTKPGFFNSDGLTVDQHFATSKDGTKIPYFVQRRTDMKFDGSTPTLVDAYGGFEISMTPHYSAGVGIGWLERGGCKVIANVRGGGEYGPSWHQAALKEKRYKAYEDVEAVAADVIARGISS
;
A
#
# COMPACT_ATOMS: atom_id res chain seq x y z
N ARG A 1 0.61 -1.33 -23.28
CA ARG A 1 0.15 -1.81 -24.60
C ARG A 1 1.18 -2.78 -25.16
N PHE A 2 0.76 -3.79 -25.92
CA PHE A 2 1.66 -4.72 -26.59
C PHE A 2 1.93 -4.20 -28.00
N GLU A 3 3.17 -3.85 -28.28
CA GLU A 3 3.59 -3.31 -29.59
C GLU A 3 4.93 -3.96 -29.97
N ASP A 4 5.07 -4.37 -31.23
CA ASP A 4 6.30 -4.98 -31.80
C ASP A 4 6.87 -6.12 -30.92
N ASP A 5 6.00 -7.04 -30.49
CA ASP A 5 6.30 -8.18 -29.59
C ASP A 5 6.89 -7.79 -28.22
N LYS A 6 6.61 -6.57 -27.72
CA LYS A 6 7.03 -6.07 -26.42
C LYS A 6 5.90 -5.35 -25.69
N PHE A 7 5.90 -5.44 -24.36
CA PHE A 7 5.07 -4.57 -23.55
C PHE A 7 5.70 -3.17 -23.49
N VAL A 8 4.98 -2.19 -24.02
CA VAL A 8 5.37 -0.78 -23.95
C VAL A 8 4.55 -0.11 -22.85
N GLU A 9 5.24 0.56 -21.92
CA GLU A 9 4.58 1.37 -20.90
C GLU A 9 3.99 2.63 -21.53
N HIS A 10 2.68 2.81 -21.40
CA HIS A 10 2.00 4.04 -21.75
C HIS A 10 1.67 4.79 -20.45
N SER A 11 2.53 5.74 -20.09
CA SER A 11 2.22 6.64 -18.98
C SER A 11 1.12 7.62 -19.41
N THR A 12 -0.01 7.55 -18.75
CA THR A 12 -1.14 8.47 -18.95
C THR A 12 -1.10 9.68 -18.02
N GLY A 13 0.01 9.89 -17.32
CA GLY A 13 0.23 11.08 -16.48
C GLY A 13 -0.43 11.06 -15.10
N GLY A 14 -1.21 10.03 -14.77
CA GLY A 14 -1.83 9.85 -13.46
C GLY A 14 -1.30 8.62 -12.75
N GLY A 15 -0.24 8.73 -11.97
CA GLY A 15 0.27 7.64 -11.13
C GLY A 15 -0.71 7.27 -10.02
N ILE A 16 -0.60 6.04 -9.50
CA ILE A 16 -1.27 5.63 -8.26
C ILE A 16 -0.59 6.38 -7.12
N ALA A 17 -1.36 7.04 -6.26
CA ALA A 17 -0.81 7.77 -5.13
C ALA A 17 -0.21 6.80 -4.09
N VAL A 18 0.78 7.26 -3.34
CA VAL A 18 1.37 6.48 -2.25
C VAL A 18 0.28 6.10 -1.25
N GLY A 19 0.18 4.81 -0.95
CA GLY A 19 -0.85 4.29 -0.05
C GLY A 19 -2.21 4.03 -0.70
N GLU A 20 -2.25 4.02 -2.03
CA GLU A 20 -3.40 3.55 -2.82
C GLU A 20 -3.04 2.28 -3.60
N ASP A 21 -4.06 1.49 -3.93
CA ASP A 21 -3.99 0.30 -4.78
C ASP A 21 -5.07 0.38 -5.86
N VAL A 22 -4.76 -0.13 -7.05
CA VAL A 22 -5.70 -0.17 -8.16
C VAL A 22 -5.62 -1.52 -8.87
N SER A 23 -6.74 -2.25 -8.84
CA SER A 23 -6.92 -3.47 -9.63
C SER A 23 -7.72 -3.17 -10.90
N VAL A 24 -7.26 -3.68 -12.03
CA VAL A 24 -7.89 -3.45 -13.33
C VAL A 24 -8.35 -4.77 -13.95
N GLN A 25 -9.58 -4.80 -14.46
CA GLN A 25 -10.15 -5.97 -15.15
C GLN A 25 -10.97 -5.53 -16.36
N GLY A 26 -10.85 -6.25 -17.47
CA GLY A 26 -11.71 -6.01 -18.65
C GLY A 26 -13.19 -6.08 -18.31
N LEU A 27 -13.97 -5.14 -18.81
CA LEU A 27 -15.42 -5.09 -18.59
C LEU A 27 -16.10 -6.32 -19.21
N ASN A 28 -15.71 -6.65 -20.44
CA ASN A 28 -16.18 -7.82 -21.14
C ASN A 28 -15.04 -8.83 -21.31
N ARG A 29 -14.96 -9.78 -20.38
CA ARG A 29 -13.93 -10.83 -20.37
C ARG A 29 -14.00 -11.82 -21.55
N PHE A 30 -15.05 -11.73 -22.39
CA PHE A 30 -15.25 -12.59 -23.56
C PHE A 30 -15.01 -11.88 -24.90
N SER A 31 -14.60 -10.61 -24.87
CA SER A 31 -14.31 -9.83 -26.06
C SER A 31 -12.89 -9.26 -25.99
N ASP A 32 -12.14 -9.45 -27.06
CA ASP A 32 -10.84 -8.85 -27.30
C ASP A 32 -10.91 -7.48 -27.99
N GLN A 33 -12.13 -7.03 -28.32
CA GLN A 33 -12.43 -5.76 -28.99
C GLN A 33 -13.05 -4.70 -28.07
N ASP A 34 -13.20 -5.01 -26.76
CA ASP A 34 -13.78 -4.10 -25.80
C ASP A 34 -12.69 -3.58 -24.86
N ASP A 35 -12.25 -2.36 -25.08
CA ASP A 35 -11.20 -1.71 -24.27
C ASP A 35 -11.72 -1.14 -22.94
N ARG A 36 -13.01 -1.29 -22.64
CA ARG A 36 -13.56 -0.85 -21.37
C ARG A 36 -13.08 -1.73 -20.22
N VAL A 37 -12.77 -1.11 -19.10
CA VAL A 37 -12.22 -1.76 -17.92
C VAL A 37 -12.94 -1.34 -16.65
N TRP A 38 -13.06 -2.26 -15.71
CA TRP A 38 -13.33 -1.98 -14.33
C TRP A 38 -12.03 -1.63 -13.60
N LEU A 39 -12.08 -0.61 -12.75
CA LEU A 39 -11.00 -0.25 -11.83
C LEU A 39 -11.52 -0.29 -10.40
N TRP A 40 -10.98 -1.17 -9.60
CA TRP A 40 -11.18 -1.16 -8.15
C TRP A 40 -10.05 -0.35 -7.53
N ARG A 41 -10.43 0.70 -6.79
CA ARG A 41 -9.47 1.59 -6.12
C ARG A 41 -9.64 1.45 -4.62
N ASP A 42 -8.56 1.15 -3.95
CA ASP A 42 -8.45 1.05 -2.51
C ASP A 42 -7.35 1.97 -2.01
N GLY A 43 -7.36 2.30 -0.71
CA GLY A 43 -6.29 3.09 -0.13
C GLY A 43 -6.39 3.21 1.38
N TYR A 44 -5.29 3.55 2.02
CA TYR A 44 -5.30 3.74 3.48
C TYR A 44 -6.18 4.89 3.94
N LEU A 45 -6.25 5.97 3.16
CA LEU A 45 -7.01 7.19 3.46
C LEU A 45 -8.16 7.43 2.49
N ARG A 46 -8.32 6.54 1.54
CA ARG A 46 -9.36 6.59 0.51
C ARG A 46 -10.30 5.41 0.67
N VAL A 47 -11.61 5.70 0.64
CA VAL A 47 -12.64 4.65 0.61
C VAL A 47 -12.59 3.86 -0.70
N ASP A 48 -12.95 2.58 -0.62
CA ASP A 48 -13.03 1.71 -1.79
C ASP A 48 -14.01 2.27 -2.80
N ALA A 49 -13.60 2.31 -4.06
CA ALA A 49 -14.39 2.77 -5.17
C ALA A 49 -14.31 1.82 -6.36
N LEU A 50 -15.38 1.76 -7.12
CA LEU A 50 -15.46 1.06 -8.40
C LEU A 50 -15.66 2.10 -9.50
N ASP A 51 -14.71 2.17 -10.39
CA ASP A 51 -14.75 3.04 -11.57
C ASP A 51 -14.86 2.21 -12.84
N ILE A 52 -15.37 2.82 -13.88
CA ILE A 52 -15.29 2.32 -15.26
C ILE A 52 -14.43 3.28 -16.08
N GLY A 53 -13.57 2.73 -16.91
CA GLY A 53 -12.70 3.48 -17.81
C GLY A 53 -12.49 2.76 -19.11
N ASP A 54 -11.65 3.31 -19.94
CA ASP A 54 -11.18 2.73 -21.18
C ASP A 54 -9.66 2.54 -21.10
N ALA A 55 -9.18 1.38 -21.52
CA ALA A 55 -7.75 1.03 -21.43
C ALA A 55 -6.85 1.98 -22.23
N SER A 56 -7.40 2.64 -23.24
CA SER A 56 -6.68 3.63 -24.07
C SER A 56 -6.62 5.01 -23.42
N THR A 57 -7.50 5.30 -22.41
CA THR A 57 -7.66 6.62 -21.80
C THR A 57 -7.91 6.50 -20.27
N LEU A 58 -7.05 5.75 -19.56
CA LEU A 58 -7.19 5.46 -18.11
C LEU A 58 -7.15 6.69 -17.20
N ASP A 59 -6.75 7.84 -17.71
CA ASP A 59 -6.86 9.14 -17.05
C ASP A 59 -8.31 9.66 -16.96
N LYS A 60 -9.23 9.08 -17.72
CA LYS A 60 -10.66 9.45 -17.78
C LYS A 60 -11.53 8.29 -17.29
N THR A 61 -11.71 8.22 -15.99
CA THR A 61 -12.57 7.22 -15.38
C THR A 61 -13.87 7.85 -14.86
N THR A 62 -14.93 7.06 -14.83
CA THR A 62 -16.22 7.44 -14.23
C THR A 62 -16.47 6.57 -13.02
N GLN A 63 -16.64 7.19 -11.84
CA GLN A 63 -16.97 6.48 -10.63
C GLN A 63 -18.40 5.95 -10.69
N VAL A 64 -18.55 4.63 -10.55
CA VAL A 64 -19.82 3.93 -10.59
C VAL A 64 -20.39 3.73 -9.19
N LYS A 65 -19.51 3.34 -8.25
CA LYS A 65 -19.85 3.14 -6.84
C LYS A 65 -18.67 3.49 -5.93
N THR A 66 -19.01 3.89 -4.70
CA THR A 66 -18.04 4.06 -3.62
C THR A 66 -18.65 3.61 -2.29
N LYS A 67 -17.83 3.12 -1.37
CA LYS A 67 -18.23 2.89 0.01
C LYS A 67 -18.36 4.21 0.77
N PRO A 68 -19.17 4.28 1.84
CA PRO A 68 -19.21 5.47 2.69
C PRO A 68 -17.89 5.65 3.44
N GLY A 69 -17.46 6.91 3.60
CA GLY A 69 -16.36 7.27 4.49
C GLY A 69 -16.85 7.29 5.95
N PHE A 70 -16.01 6.83 6.87
CA PHE A 70 -16.31 6.77 8.29
C PHE A 70 -15.40 7.64 9.15
N PHE A 71 -14.31 8.15 8.61
CA PHE A 71 -13.44 9.11 9.30
C PHE A 71 -13.02 10.23 8.36
N ASN A 72 -12.64 11.36 8.93
CA ASN A 72 -12.11 12.48 8.15
C ASN A 72 -10.62 12.27 7.87
N SER A 73 -10.27 12.13 6.59
CA SER A 73 -8.88 12.01 6.14
C SER A 73 -8.20 13.34 5.84
N ASP A 74 -8.89 14.47 5.97
CA ASP A 74 -8.29 15.80 5.79
C ASP A 74 -7.14 16.02 6.78
N GLY A 75 -6.01 16.47 6.27
CA GLY A 75 -4.80 16.66 7.08
C GLY A 75 -4.07 15.36 7.45
N LEU A 76 -4.47 14.22 6.88
CA LEU A 76 -3.71 12.97 6.93
C LEU A 76 -2.89 12.78 5.65
N THR A 77 -1.81 12.04 5.74
CA THR A 77 -0.95 11.67 4.61
C THR A 77 -0.38 10.27 4.78
N VAL A 78 0.07 9.69 3.69
CA VAL A 78 0.79 8.41 3.67
C VAL A 78 2.15 8.62 3.05
N ASP A 79 3.20 8.22 3.77
CA ASP A 79 4.55 8.16 3.24
C ASP A 79 4.97 6.70 3.03
N GLN A 80 5.83 6.43 2.06
CA GLN A 80 6.50 5.15 1.90
C GLN A 80 7.98 5.30 2.19
N HIS A 81 8.52 4.40 3.00
CA HIS A 81 9.92 4.34 3.36
C HIS A 81 10.47 2.93 3.18
N PHE A 82 11.79 2.81 3.29
CA PHE A 82 12.51 1.54 3.19
C PHE A 82 13.49 1.42 4.34
N ALA A 83 13.24 0.50 5.26
CA ALA A 83 14.22 0.10 6.27
C ALA A 83 15.27 -0.84 5.66
N THR A 84 16.44 -0.94 6.30
CA THR A 84 17.46 -1.90 5.88
C THR A 84 17.54 -3.01 6.91
N SER A 85 17.12 -4.22 6.54
CA SER A 85 17.21 -5.40 7.37
C SER A 85 18.66 -5.81 7.61
N LYS A 86 18.89 -6.68 8.58
CA LYS A 86 20.22 -7.10 9.04
C LYS A 86 21.09 -7.72 7.94
N ASP A 87 20.47 -8.36 6.95
CA ASP A 87 21.15 -8.92 5.78
C ASP A 87 21.28 -7.94 4.60
N GLY A 88 20.94 -6.66 4.78
CA GLY A 88 21.00 -5.62 3.76
C GLY A 88 19.73 -5.51 2.90
N THR A 89 18.75 -6.38 3.07
CA THR A 89 17.49 -6.34 2.31
C THR A 89 16.71 -5.06 2.64
N LYS A 90 16.19 -4.39 1.61
CA LYS A 90 15.33 -3.23 1.78
C LYS A 90 13.89 -3.66 2.03
N ILE A 91 13.36 -3.25 3.18
CA ILE A 91 12.01 -3.59 3.63
C ILE A 91 11.12 -2.38 3.49
N PRO A 92 10.13 -2.41 2.57
CA PRO A 92 9.21 -1.30 2.40
C PRO A 92 8.23 -1.25 3.57
N TYR A 93 7.84 -0.03 3.94
CA TYR A 93 6.77 0.18 4.90
C TYR A 93 6.05 1.50 4.62
N PHE A 94 4.78 1.57 4.98
CA PHE A 94 3.94 2.74 4.85
C PHE A 94 3.70 3.38 6.21
N VAL A 95 3.64 4.71 6.24
CA VAL A 95 3.39 5.50 7.44
C VAL A 95 2.16 6.36 7.21
N GLN A 96 1.07 6.06 7.90
CA GLN A 96 -0.14 6.86 7.92
C GLN A 96 -0.06 7.84 9.09
N ARG A 97 -0.09 9.12 8.84
CA ARG A 97 0.13 10.16 9.86
C ARG A 97 -0.59 11.46 9.54
N ARG A 98 -0.65 12.36 10.52
CA ARG A 98 -1.04 13.75 10.27
C ARG A 98 0.06 14.50 9.49
N THR A 99 -0.35 15.40 8.62
CA THR A 99 0.59 16.26 7.87
C THR A 99 1.40 17.18 8.77
N ASP A 100 0.84 17.60 9.91
CA ASP A 100 1.46 18.46 10.90
C ASP A 100 2.20 17.69 12.03
N MET A 101 2.36 16.36 11.89
CA MET A 101 3.08 15.54 12.86
C MET A 101 4.53 16.01 13.02
N LYS A 102 4.98 16.15 14.26
CA LYS A 102 6.38 16.43 14.56
C LYS A 102 7.18 15.12 14.58
N PHE A 103 8.37 15.17 14.00
CA PHE A 103 9.30 14.05 13.99
C PHE A 103 10.25 14.14 15.20
N ASP A 104 9.67 14.11 16.40
CA ASP A 104 10.37 14.24 17.70
C ASP A 104 10.25 12.98 18.57
N GLY A 105 9.70 11.91 18.02
CA GLY A 105 9.51 10.64 18.71
C GLY A 105 8.31 10.61 19.66
N SER A 106 7.54 11.67 19.75
CA SER A 106 6.45 11.78 20.74
C SER A 106 5.12 11.17 20.26
N THR A 107 4.98 10.88 18.96
CA THR A 107 3.70 10.40 18.40
C THR A 107 3.50 8.91 18.73
N PRO A 108 2.40 8.55 19.40
CA PRO A 108 2.04 7.15 19.60
C PRO A 108 1.87 6.44 18.25
N THR A 109 2.60 5.33 18.06
CA THR A 109 2.66 4.66 16.77
C THR A 109 2.28 3.19 16.88
N LEU A 110 1.35 2.77 16.05
CA LEU A 110 0.94 1.37 15.91
C LEU A 110 1.69 0.75 14.74
N VAL A 111 2.55 -0.23 15.00
CA VAL A 111 3.26 -0.98 13.96
C VAL A 111 2.54 -2.29 13.68
N ASP A 112 2.23 -2.53 12.42
CA ASP A 112 1.53 -3.71 11.94
C ASP A 112 2.37 -4.41 10.86
N ALA A 113 2.50 -5.73 10.97
CA ALA A 113 3.21 -6.57 10.02
C ALA A 113 2.62 -7.99 10.02
N TYR A 114 2.62 -8.65 8.87
CA TYR A 114 2.18 -10.03 8.77
C TYR A 114 3.30 -10.99 8.32
N GLY A 115 3.79 -10.83 7.10
CA GLY A 115 4.91 -11.59 6.55
C GLY A 115 4.68 -13.10 6.55
N GLY A 116 3.53 -13.58 6.09
CA GLY A 116 3.21 -14.99 6.06
C GLY A 116 2.32 -15.40 4.90
N PHE A 117 2.34 -16.69 4.55
CA PHE A 117 1.45 -17.34 3.60
C PHE A 117 1.37 -16.69 2.21
N GLU A 118 2.43 -15.99 1.79
CA GLU A 118 2.45 -15.24 0.52
C GLU A 118 1.33 -14.18 0.42
N ILE A 119 0.78 -13.73 1.56
CA ILE A 119 -0.25 -12.70 1.59
C ILE A 119 0.42 -11.34 1.56
N SER A 120 0.03 -10.50 0.58
CA SER A 120 0.47 -9.11 0.49
C SER A 120 -0.39 -8.20 1.35
N MET A 121 0.25 -7.35 2.16
CA MET A 121 -0.42 -6.29 2.90
C MET A 121 -0.56 -5.06 1.99
N THR A 122 -1.60 -5.07 1.15
CA THR A 122 -1.91 -3.95 0.25
C THR A 122 -2.66 -2.83 0.98
N PRO A 123 -2.60 -1.58 0.44
CA PRO A 123 -3.40 -0.48 0.96
C PRO A 123 -4.90 -0.81 0.99
N HIS A 124 -5.55 -0.54 2.12
CA HIS A 124 -6.99 -0.71 2.29
C HIS A 124 -7.54 0.26 3.34
N TYR A 125 -8.79 0.71 3.15
CA TYR A 125 -9.47 1.60 4.06
C TYR A 125 -9.89 0.89 5.35
N SER A 126 -9.47 1.40 6.50
CA SER A 126 -9.84 0.87 7.81
C SER A 126 -10.55 1.93 8.65
N ALA A 127 -11.87 1.84 8.73
CA ALA A 127 -12.68 2.75 9.55
C ALA A 127 -12.27 2.74 11.03
N GLY A 128 -12.00 1.55 11.58
CA GLY A 128 -11.60 1.41 12.98
C GLY A 128 -10.27 2.09 13.30
N VAL A 129 -9.29 1.97 12.40
CA VAL A 129 -8.00 2.67 12.53
C VAL A 129 -8.17 4.17 12.34
N GLY A 130 -8.97 4.60 11.36
CA GLY A 130 -9.25 6.01 11.11
C GLY A 130 -9.85 6.69 12.33
N ILE A 131 -11.01 6.23 12.80
CA ILE A 131 -11.76 6.81 13.93
C ILE A 131 -11.01 6.65 15.26
N GLY A 132 -10.51 5.44 15.52
CA GLY A 132 -9.96 5.08 16.82
C GLY A 132 -8.54 5.57 17.04
N TRP A 133 -7.78 5.84 15.98
CA TRP A 133 -6.35 6.08 16.07
C TRP A 133 -5.89 7.33 15.32
N LEU A 134 -6.09 7.41 13.99
CA LEU A 134 -5.56 8.50 13.18
C LEU A 134 -6.19 9.86 13.50
N GLU A 135 -7.53 9.93 13.63
CA GLU A 135 -8.24 11.15 14.02
C GLU A 135 -7.82 11.66 15.42
N ARG A 136 -7.33 10.74 16.27
CA ARG A 136 -6.84 11.06 17.61
C ARG A 136 -5.36 11.43 17.65
N GLY A 137 -4.73 11.57 16.48
CA GLY A 137 -3.33 12.00 16.36
C GLY A 137 -2.31 10.87 16.44
N GLY A 138 -2.74 9.60 16.46
CA GLY A 138 -1.85 8.45 16.38
C GLY A 138 -1.28 8.27 14.97
N CYS A 139 -0.14 7.59 14.86
CA CYS A 139 0.50 7.18 13.63
C CYS A 139 0.33 5.67 13.43
N LYS A 140 0.13 5.21 12.19
CA LYS A 140 0.15 3.78 11.88
C LYS A 140 1.21 3.46 10.85
N VAL A 141 2.01 2.45 11.14
CA VAL A 141 3.04 1.89 10.27
C VAL A 141 2.58 0.50 9.81
N ILE A 142 2.67 0.24 8.50
CA ILE A 142 2.43 -1.09 7.94
C ILE A 142 3.70 -1.54 7.24
N ALA A 143 4.30 -2.61 7.75
CA ALA A 143 5.57 -3.15 7.27
C ALA A 143 5.33 -4.35 6.35
N ASN A 144 5.82 -4.24 5.11
CA ASN A 144 5.75 -5.28 4.08
C ASN A 144 6.95 -6.22 4.21
N VAL A 145 6.96 -7.04 5.27
CA VAL A 145 8.10 -7.89 5.62
C VAL A 145 8.15 -9.17 4.79
N ARG A 146 9.32 -9.78 4.66
CA ARG A 146 9.50 -11.06 3.96
C ARG A 146 8.64 -12.17 4.55
N GLY A 147 8.23 -13.11 3.70
CA GLY A 147 7.23 -14.15 4.00
C GLY A 147 5.85 -13.80 3.49
N GLY A 148 5.56 -12.52 3.23
CA GLY A 148 4.41 -12.05 2.46
C GLY A 148 4.57 -12.24 0.95
N GLY A 149 3.64 -11.70 0.17
CA GLY A 149 3.58 -11.84 -1.29
C GLY A 149 3.97 -10.58 -2.07
N GLU A 150 4.37 -9.51 -1.41
CA GLU A 150 4.52 -8.17 -1.98
C GLU A 150 5.49 -8.11 -3.17
N TYR A 151 6.52 -8.94 -3.16
CA TYR A 151 7.48 -9.10 -4.26
C TYR A 151 7.46 -10.51 -4.86
N GLY A 152 6.31 -11.19 -4.77
CA GLY A 152 6.09 -12.51 -5.35
C GLY A 152 6.76 -13.67 -4.58
N PRO A 153 6.85 -14.87 -5.21
CA PRO A 153 7.26 -16.09 -4.54
C PRO A 153 8.64 -16.04 -3.88
N SER A 154 9.58 -15.30 -4.44
CA SER A 154 10.92 -15.15 -3.87
C SER A 154 10.92 -14.42 -2.53
N TRP A 155 10.06 -13.42 -2.38
CA TRP A 155 9.86 -12.67 -1.14
C TRP A 155 9.27 -13.57 -0.05
N HIS A 156 8.30 -14.38 -0.41
CA HIS A 156 7.71 -15.37 0.46
C HIS A 156 8.72 -16.41 0.91
N GLN A 157 9.44 -17.04 -0.02
CA GLN A 157 10.38 -18.10 0.25
C GLN A 157 11.61 -17.64 1.06
N ALA A 158 11.95 -16.35 1.00
CA ALA A 158 13.08 -15.79 1.72
C ALA A 158 12.93 -15.88 3.25
N ALA A 159 11.71 -16.06 3.77
CA ALA A 159 11.43 -16.15 5.20
C ALA A 159 10.58 -17.38 5.58
N LEU A 160 10.77 -18.50 4.87
CA LEU A 160 10.10 -19.78 5.19
C LEU A 160 10.94 -20.65 6.12
N LYS A 161 10.25 -21.49 6.89
CA LYS A 161 10.82 -22.55 7.75
C LYS A 161 11.96 -22.02 8.63
N GLU A 162 13.15 -22.59 8.50
CA GLU A 162 14.35 -22.21 9.24
C GLU A 162 14.82 -20.77 8.98
N LYS A 163 14.34 -20.14 7.92
CA LYS A 163 14.61 -18.72 7.59
C LYS A 163 13.58 -17.75 8.16
N ARG A 164 12.61 -18.23 8.95
CA ARG A 164 11.52 -17.40 9.50
C ARG A 164 12.03 -16.21 10.33
N TYR A 165 13.18 -16.36 10.97
CA TYR A 165 13.83 -15.28 11.72
C TYR A 165 14.05 -14.00 10.91
N LYS A 166 14.19 -14.10 9.57
CA LYS A 166 14.35 -12.93 8.71
C LYS A 166 13.14 -11.99 8.73
N ALA A 167 11.93 -12.54 8.83
CA ALA A 167 10.73 -11.71 8.98
C ALA A 167 10.75 -10.93 10.32
N TYR A 168 11.29 -11.50 11.38
CA TYR A 168 11.46 -10.80 12.66
C TYR A 168 12.54 -9.71 12.58
N GLU A 169 13.66 -10.01 11.94
CA GLU A 169 14.72 -9.02 11.68
C GLU A 169 14.21 -7.86 10.80
N ASP A 170 13.29 -8.13 9.88
CA ASP A 170 12.63 -7.09 9.07
C ASP A 170 11.77 -6.17 9.92
N VAL A 171 10.97 -6.72 10.86
CA VAL A 171 10.16 -5.92 11.79
C VAL A 171 11.07 -5.08 12.70
N GLU A 172 12.14 -5.67 13.24
CA GLU A 172 13.14 -4.95 14.05
C GLU A 172 13.76 -3.79 13.27
N ALA A 173 14.11 -4.01 12.01
CA ALA A 173 14.68 -2.98 11.14
C ALA A 173 13.68 -1.84 10.88
N VAL A 174 12.41 -2.15 10.63
CA VAL A 174 11.37 -1.13 10.46
C VAL A 174 11.17 -0.33 11.75
N ALA A 175 11.10 -0.99 12.90
CA ALA A 175 10.99 -0.32 14.21
C ALA A 175 12.18 0.62 14.46
N ALA A 176 13.41 0.16 14.19
CA ALA A 176 14.61 0.97 14.33
C ALA A 176 14.61 2.20 13.39
N ASP A 177 14.17 2.04 12.15
CA ASP A 177 14.09 3.14 11.17
C ASP A 177 12.99 4.15 11.55
N VAL A 178 11.85 3.69 12.07
CA VAL A 178 10.77 4.53 12.62
C VAL A 178 11.28 5.41 13.78
N ILE A 179 12.08 4.83 14.68
CA ILE A 179 12.71 5.56 15.80
C ILE A 179 13.76 6.55 15.24
N ALA A 180 14.63 6.10 14.35
CA ALA A 180 15.69 6.94 13.79
C ALA A 180 15.15 8.15 13.02
N ARG A 181 13.96 8.03 12.42
CA ARG A 181 13.25 9.13 11.75
C ARG A 181 12.51 10.06 12.72
N GLY A 182 12.47 9.75 14.01
CA GLY A 182 11.70 10.52 14.99
C GLY A 182 10.18 10.37 14.83
N ILE A 183 9.70 9.34 14.16
CA ILE A 183 8.26 9.07 14.02
C ILE A 183 7.70 8.64 15.38
N SER A 184 8.42 7.77 16.09
CA SER A 184 8.10 7.31 17.46
C SER A 184 9.38 7.05 18.24
N SER A 185 9.25 6.73 19.53
CA SER A 185 10.35 6.38 20.44
C SER A 185 10.18 4.96 20.98
#